data_b7b54e28496dd483dcf9e6b19f0ba5ec
#
_entry.id   b7b54e28496dd483dcf9e6b19f0ba5ec
#
_cell.length_a   1.000
_cell.length_b   1.000
_cell.length_c   1.000
_cell.angle_alpha   90.00
_cell.angle_beta   90.00
_cell.angle_gamma   90.00
#
_symmetry.space_group_name_H-M   'P 1'
#
loop_
_entity.id
_entity.type
_entity.pdbx_description
1 polymer ?
#
loop_
_entity_poly.entity_id
_entity_poly.type
_entity_poly.pdbx_seq_one_letter_code
_entity_poly.pdbx_strand_id
1 'polypeptide(L)'
;MGEPRALDEVAATLAPAARFVRTRLPELVLGLAVLVTVLAGLALIGSAVDDRAIDANPASAQAEVLEGSTFFRTLVRFTVANGQAVVPEHGVFHPRGLSAGEVVAVEYDVTDPELVRVAGRSTADGIGPMVLGVVGTWVVLGPLALWLRRRRRRAA
;
A
#
# COMPACT_ATOMS: atom_id res chain seq x y z
N MET A 1 -27.52 12.50 39.14
CA MET A 1 -26.31 13.36 39.32
C MET A 1 -25.09 12.43 39.45
N GLY A 2 -24.67 11.73 38.41
CA GLY A 2 -23.59 10.72 38.44
C GLY A 2 -22.60 10.78 37.28
N GLU A 3 -22.85 11.59 36.23
CA GLU A 3 -22.00 11.61 35.03
C GLU A 3 -20.65 12.35 35.13
N PRO A 4 -20.47 13.44 35.89
CA PRO A 4 -19.18 14.15 35.88
C PRO A 4 -18.01 13.31 36.44
N ARG A 5 -18.26 12.43 37.40
CA ARG A 5 -17.20 11.59 38.00
C ARG A 5 -16.61 10.55 37.06
N ALA A 6 -17.43 9.92 36.20
CA ALA A 6 -16.96 8.92 35.23
C ALA A 6 -16.08 9.56 34.14
N LEU A 7 -16.42 10.75 33.67
CA LEU A 7 -15.60 11.48 32.68
C LEU A 7 -14.28 11.96 33.28
N ASP A 8 -14.27 12.40 34.53
CA ASP A 8 -13.07 12.84 35.26
C ASP A 8 -12.11 11.64 35.50
N GLU A 9 -12.65 10.46 35.81
CA GLU A 9 -11.88 9.24 36.03
C GLU A 9 -11.25 8.72 34.72
N VAL A 10 -12.00 8.74 33.63
CA VAL A 10 -11.49 8.42 32.29
C VAL A 10 -10.42 9.43 31.87
N ALA A 11 -10.65 10.71 32.07
CA ALA A 11 -9.67 11.76 31.76
C ALA A 11 -8.39 11.60 32.57
N ALA A 12 -8.49 11.29 33.88
CA ALA A 12 -7.34 11.05 34.75
C ALA A 12 -6.52 9.80 34.29
N THR A 13 -7.20 8.75 33.87
CA THR A 13 -6.57 7.52 33.36
C THR A 13 -5.85 7.75 32.02
N LEU A 14 -6.41 8.60 31.16
CA LEU A 14 -5.85 8.90 29.83
C LEU A 14 -4.79 10.03 29.88
N ALA A 15 -4.76 10.84 30.92
CA ALA A 15 -3.84 11.98 31.05
C ALA A 15 -2.35 11.62 30.87
N PRO A 16 -1.80 10.52 31.45
CA PRO A 16 -0.40 10.15 31.27
C PRO A 16 -0.11 9.74 29.83
N ALA A 17 -1.02 8.98 29.19
CA ALA A 17 -0.88 8.58 27.80
C ALA A 17 -0.95 9.81 26.86
N ALA A 18 -1.87 10.72 27.10
CA ALA A 18 -1.99 11.97 26.33
C ALA A 18 -0.74 12.86 26.48
N ARG A 19 -0.16 12.94 27.67
CA ARG A 19 1.11 13.66 27.90
C ARG A 19 2.27 12.99 27.18
N PHE A 20 2.38 11.67 27.25
CA PHE A 20 3.40 10.91 26.53
C PHE A 20 3.31 11.13 25.01
N VAL A 21 2.13 10.98 24.43
CA VAL A 21 1.89 11.24 22.99
C VAL A 21 2.27 12.68 22.64
N ARG A 22 1.80 13.66 23.40
CA ARG A 22 2.08 15.08 23.14
C ARG A 22 3.57 15.43 23.21
N THR A 23 4.31 14.80 24.14
CA THR A 23 5.76 15.02 24.26
C THR A 23 6.57 14.32 23.16
N ARG A 24 6.07 13.22 22.59
CA ARG A 24 6.73 12.45 21.54
C ARG A 24 6.17 12.69 20.14
N LEU A 25 5.22 13.62 20.01
CA LEU A 25 4.54 13.89 18.73
C LEU A 25 5.52 14.14 17.56
N PRO A 26 6.59 14.95 17.70
CA PRO A 26 7.52 15.18 16.60
C PRO A 26 8.26 13.90 16.18
N GLU A 27 8.64 13.06 17.13
CA GLU A 27 9.30 11.79 16.91
C GLU A 27 8.36 10.78 16.25
N LEU A 28 7.09 10.74 16.67
CA LEU A 28 6.06 9.90 16.07
C LEU A 28 5.77 10.29 14.62
N VAL A 29 5.69 11.60 14.33
CA VAL A 29 5.48 12.11 12.98
C VAL A 29 6.64 11.72 12.05
N LEU A 30 7.89 11.85 12.52
CA LEU A 30 9.07 11.39 11.76
C LEU A 30 9.10 9.88 11.61
N GLY A 31 8.77 9.14 12.67
CA GLY A 31 8.68 7.68 12.64
C GLY A 31 7.66 7.21 11.60
N LEU A 32 6.51 7.90 11.50
CA LEU A 32 5.50 7.61 10.47
C LEU A 32 6.05 7.84 9.07
N ALA A 33 6.76 8.95 8.82
CA ALA A 33 7.37 9.23 7.51
C ALA A 33 8.40 8.16 7.12
N VAL A 34 9.25 7.74 8.07
CA VAL A 34 10.22 6.65 7.87
C VAL A 34 9.49 5.33 7.60
N LEU A 35 8.45 5.01 8.39
CA LEU A 35 7.67 3.79 8.20
C LEU A 35 7.06 3.73 6.79
N VAL A 36 6.41 4.82 6.33
CA VAL A 36 5.87 4.92 4.97
C VAL A 36 6.94 4.69 3.92
N THR A 37 8.14 5.29 4.11
CA THR A 37 9.27 5.11 3.18
C THR A 37 9.74 3.65 3.13
N VAL A 38 9.87 3.01 4.29
CA VAL A 38 10.29 1.60 4.37
C VAL A 38 9.25 0.69 3.73
N LEU A 39 7.96 0.88 4.03
CA LEU A 39 6.88 0.08 3.44
C LEU A 39 6.81 0.26 1.92
N ALA A 40 6.99 1.48 1.41
CA ALA A 40 7.06 1.74 -0.03
C ALA A 40 8.26 1.02 -0.67
N GLY A 41 9.42 1.05 -0.04
CA GLY A 41 10.61 0.31 -0.50
C GLY A 41 10.39 -1.21 -0.54
N LEU A 42 9.80 -1.77 0.51
CA LEU A 42 9.49 -3.20 0.58
C LEU A 42 8.47 -3.60 -0.48
N ALA A 43 7.45 -2.77 -0.72
CA ALA A 43 6.46 -3.03 -1.77
C ALA A 43 7.10 -3.05 -3.17
N LEU A 44 8.02 -2.11 -3.46
CA LEU A 44 8.75 -2.10 -4.74
C LEU A 44 9.68 -3.31 -4.89
N ILE A 45 10.34 -3.73 -3.81
CA ILE A 45 11.18 -4.94 -3.84
C ILE A 45 10.32 -6.17 -4.10
N GLY A 46 9.20 -6.35 -3.39
CA GLY A 46 8.27 -7.45 -3.60
C GLY A 46 7.78 -7.50 -5.05
N SER A 47 7.26 -6.39 -5.55
CA SER A 47 6.81 -6.29 -6.94
C SER A 47 7.90 -6.60 -7.97
N ALA A 48 9.16 -6.18 -7.72
CA ALA A 48 10.27 -6.50 -8.61
C ALA A 48 10.69 -7.99 -8.57
N VAL A 49 10.46 -8.66 -7.44
CA VAL A 49 10.67 -10.12 -7.33
C VAL A 49 9.61 -10.86 -8.13
N ASP A 50 8.33 -10.46 -7.99
CA ASP A 50 7.21 -11.04 -8.72
C ASP A 50 7.37 -10.85 -10.24
N ASP A 51 7.77 -9.65 -10.70
CA ASP A 51 8.06 -9.38 -12.11
C ASP A 51 9.17 -10.29 -12.64
N ARG A 52 10.24 -10.51 -11.87
CA ARG A 52 11.34 -11.40 -12.27
C ARG A 52 10.91 -12.86 -12.35
N ALA A 53 10.01 -13.31 -11.49
CA ALA A 53 9.46 -14.66 -11.54
C ALA A 53 8.64 -14.85 -12.82
N ILE A 54 7.76 -13.89 -13.17
CA ILE A 54 7.01 -13.91 -14.43
C ILE A 54 7.95 -13.86 -15.63
N ASP A 55 8.99 -13.01 -15.61
CA ASP A 55 9.95 -12.88 -16.71
C ASP A 55 10.81 -14.15 -16.91
N ALA A 56 10.99 -14.95 -15.87
CA ALA A 56 11.76 -16.20 -15.95
C ALA A 56 11.01 -17.31 -16.71
N ASN A 57 9.67 -17.37 -16.59
CA ASN A 57 8.83 -18.40 -17.21
C ASN A 57 7.53 -17.78 -17.78
N PRO A 58 7.62 -16.85 -18.72
CA PRO A 58 6.48 -16.06 -19.15
C PRO A 58 5.51 -16.86 -20.03
N ALA A 59 4.22 -16.73 -19.76
CA ALA A 59 3.15 -17.08 -20.67
C ALA A 59 2.12 -15.95 -20.71
N SER A 60 1.35 -15.89 -21.80
CA SER A 60 0.34 -14.86 -22.00
C SER A 60 -1.03 -15.49 -22.13
N ALA A 61 -2.04 -14.80 -21.62
CA ALA A 61 -3.45 -15.19 -21.75
C ALA A 61 -4.34 -13.95 -21.91
N GLN A 62 -5.59 -14.19 -22.33
CA GLN A 62 -6.64 -13.20 -22.20
C GLN A 62 -7.36 -13.43 -20.88
N ALA A 63 -7.51 -12.38 -20.09
CA ALA A 63 -8.16 -12.42 -18.80
C ALA A 63 -9.40 -11.52 -18.80
N GLU A 64 -10.46 -12.01 -18.22
CA GLU A 64 -11.69 -11.24 -17.98
C GLU A 64 -11.62 -10.62 -16.59
N VAL A 65 -11.86 -9.32 -16.48
CA VAL A 65 -11.95 -8.61 -15.20
C VAL A 65 -13.28 -8.94 -14.53
N LEU A 66 -13.21 -9.46 -13.31
CA LEU A 66 -14.37 -9.91 -12.55
C LEU A 66 -15.03 -8.78 -11.76
N GLU A 67 -16.33 -8.91 -11.51
CA GLU A 67 -17.03 -8.10 -10.51
C GLU A 67 -16.43 -8.32 -9.10
N GLY A 68 -16.57 -7.30 -8.24
CA GLY A 68 -15.96 -7.31 -6.90
C GLY A 68 -14.50 -6.84 -6.87
N SER A 69 -13.97 -6.41 -8.01
CA SER A 69 -12.69 -5.68 -8.07
C SER A 69 -12.78 -4.38 -7.28
N THR A 70 -11.72 -4.06 -6.54
CA THR A 70 -11.59 -2.82 -5.75
C THR A 70 -10.44 -1.98 -6.28
N PHE A 71 -10.31 -0.75 -5.78
CA PHE A 71 -9.17 0.10 -6.11
C PHE A 71 -7.81 -0.57 -5.78
N PHE A 72 -7.77 -1.42 -4.75
CA PHE A 72 -6.54 -2.08 -4.29
C PHE A 72 -6.34 -3.48 -4.87
N ARG A 73 -7.37 -4.11 -5.44
CA ARG A 73 -7.32 -5.47 -5.94
C ARG A 73 -8.26 -5.64 -7.13
N THR A 74 -7.71 -5.86 -8.30
CA THR A 74 -8.47 -6.20 -9.50
C THR A 74 -8.46 -7.70 -9.69
N LEU A 75 -9.63 -8.31 -9.60
CA LEU A 75 -9.82 -9.75 -9.83
C LEU A 75 -9.92 -10.02 -11.32
N VAL A 76 -9.20 -11.03 -11.78
CA VAL A 76 -9.28 -11.49 -13.15
C VAL A 76 -9.46 -13.00 -13.20
N ARG A 77 -10.06 -13.49 -14.29
CA ARG A 77 -10.13 -14.91 -14.65
C ARG A 77 -9.45 -15.11 -15.99
N PHE A 78 -8.55 -16.06 -16.06
CA PHE A 78 -7.93 -16.46 -17.31
C PHE A 78 -7.74 -17.98 -17.35
N THR A 79 -7.45 -18.51 -18.56
CA THR A 79 -7.21 -19.94 -18.77
C THR A 79 -5.74 -20.14 -19.08
N VAL A 80 -5.07 -20.98 -18.29
CA VAL A 80 -3.67 -21.37 -18.52
C VAL A 80 -3.58 -22.39 -19.65
N ALA A 81 -2.37 -22.65 -20.16
CA ALA A 81 -2.12 -23.50 -21.33
C ALA A 81 -2.67 -24.92 -21.22
N ASN A 82 -2.83 -25.46 -20.01
CA ASN A 82 -3.41 -26.80 -19.76
C ASN A 82 -4.96 -26.81 -19.78
N GLY A 83 -5.62 -25.67 -20.05
CA GLY A 83 -7.08 -25.54 -20.07
C GLY A 83 -7.73 -25.25 -18.70
N GLN A 84 -6.96 -25.15 -17.65
CA GLN A 84 -7.47 -24.81 -16.31
C GLN A 84 -7.78 -23.32 -16.21
N ALA A 85 -8.95 -22.98 -15.70
CA ALA A 85 -9.29 -21.60 -15.36
C ALA A 85 -8.68 -21.22 -14.00
N VAL A 86 -8.00 -20.10 -13.93
CA VAL A 86 -7.34 -19.55 -12.74
C VAL A 86 -7.96 -18.20 -12.39
N VAL A 87 -8.21 -17.99 -11.12
CA VAL A 87 -8.60 -16.69 -10.52
C VAL A 87 -7.60 -16.40 -9.42
N PRO A 88 -6.56 -15.60 -9.66
CA PRO A 88 -5.51 -15.34 -8.67
C PRO A 88 -6.07 -14.74 -7.39
N GLU A 89 -5.68 -15.26 -6.24
CA GLU A 89 -6.17 -14.82 -4.94
C GLU A 89 -5.82 -13.36 -4.66
N HIS A 90 -4.63 -12.94 -5.05
CA HIS A 90 -4.14 -11.56 -4.88
C HIS A 90 -4.58 -10.62 -6.00
N GLY A 91 -5.26 -11.13 -7.03
CA GLY A 91 -5.64 -10.38 -8.23
C GLY A 91 -4.46 -10.14 -9.17
N VAL A 92 -4.65 -9.28 -10.18
CA VAL A 92 -3.62 -8.97 -11.17
C VAL A 92 -2.72 -7.84 -10.70
N PHE A 93 -1.42 -7.95 -10.92
CA PHE A 93 -0.44 -6.90 -10.65
C PHE A 93 -0.52 -5.78 -11.68
N HIS A 94 -0.29 -4.55 -11.20
CA HIS A 94 -0.30 -3.32 -12.00
C HIS A 94 -1.63 -3.01 -12.72
N PRO A 95 -2.79 -3.24 -12.09
CA PRO A 95 -4.06 -2.87 -12.69
C PRO A 95 -4.18 -1.34 -12.70
N ARG A 96 -4.65 -0.76 -13.83
CA ARG A 96 -5.00 0.65 -13.92
C ARG A 96 -6.21 0.82 -14.82
N GLY A 97 -7.28 1.37 -14.23
CA GLY A 97 -8.47 1.76 -14.98
C GLY A 97 -9.22 0.60 -15.63
N LEU A 98 -9.11 -0.62 -15.10
CA LEU A 98 -9.82 -1.79 -15.61
C LEU A 98 -11.23 -1.85 -15.03
N SER A 99 -12.21 -2.13 -15.90
CA SER A 99 -13.64 -2.24 -15.55
C SER A 99 -14.09 -3.69 -15.57
N ALA A 100 -15.04 -4.06 -14.73
CA ALA A 100 -15.62 -5.41 -14.73
C ALA A 100 -16.20 -5.75 -16.11
N GLY A 101 -15.96 -6.98 -16.59
CA GLY A 101 -16.31 -7.45 -17.92
C GLY A 101 -15.33 -7.06 -19.02
N GLU A 102 -14.31 -6.26 -18.72
CA GLU A 102 -13.25 -5.93 -19.69
C GLU A 102 -12.33 -7.13 -19.88
N VAL A 103 -11.88 -7.36 -21.11
CA VAL A 103 -10.89 -8.39 -21.44
C VAL A 103 -9.55 -7.73 -21.66
N VAL A 104 -8.55 -8.18 -20.90
CA VAL A 104 -7.18 -7.64 -20.94
C VAL A 104 -6.17 -8.75 -21.19
N ALA A 105 -5.10 -8.43 -21.90
CA ALA A 105 -3.97 -9.33 -22.01
C ALA A 105 -3.19 -9.35 -20.70
N VAL A 106 -2.85 -10.53 -20.23
CA VAL A 106 -2.04 -10.76 -19.03
C VAL A 106 -0.84 -11.62 -19.33
N GLU A 107 0.21 -11.43 -18.56
CA GLU A 107 1.41 -12.27 -18.50
C GLU A 107 1.47 -12.93 -17.13
N TYR A 108 1.76 -14.23 -17.11
CA TYR A 108 1.82 -15.00 -15.86
C TYR A 108 3.03 -15.94 -15.86
N ASP A 109 3.46 -16.36 -14.67
CA ASP A 109 4.47 -17.40 -14.50
C ASP A 109 3.82 -18.78 -14.75
N VAL A 110 4.35 -19.55 -15.71
CA VAL A 110 3.86 -20.91 -16.02
C VAL A 110 3.96 -21.84 -14.81
N THR A 111 4.94 -21.64 -13.95
CA THR A 111 5.18 -22.48 -12.77
C THR A 111 4.31 -22.08 -11.57
N ASP A 112 3.88 -20.82 -11.53
CA ASP A 112 2.99 -20.27 -10.51
C ASP A 112 2.00 -19.28 -11.13
N PRO A 113 0.84 -19.73 -11.65
CA PRO A 113 -0.15 -18.86 -12.27
C PRO A 113 -0.85 -17.87 -11.33
N GLU A 114 -0.59 -17.92 -10.01
CA GLU A 114 -0.99 -16.87 -9.08
C GLU A 114 -0.20 -15.57 -9.32
N LEU A 115 1.02 -15.67 -9.87
CA LEU A 115 1.82 -14.53 -10.27
C LEU A 115 1.42 -14.10 -11.68
N VAL A 116 0.56 -13.10 -11.76
CA VAL A 116 0.01 -12.58 -13.01
C VAL A 116 0.02 -11.05 -13.02
N ARG A 117 0.43 -10.44 -14.12
CA ARG A 117 0.44 -9.00 -14.35
C ARG A 117 -0.28 -8.62 -15.63
N VAL A 118 -0.70 -7.37 -15.76
CA VAL A 118 -1.20 -6.85 -17.05
C VAL A 118 -0.03 -6.81 -18.05
N ALA A 119 -0.24 -7.36 -19.22
CA ALA A 119 0.78 -7.43 -20.26
C ALA A 119 1.36 -6.05 -20.60
N GLY A 120 2.69 -5.99 -20.71
CA GLY A 120 3.43 -4.76 -20.99
C GLY A 120 3.49 -3.77 -19.82
N ARG A 121 3.09 -4.17 -18.61
CA ARG A 121 3.24 -3.38 -17.38
C ARG A 121 4.20 -4.07 -16.41
N SER A 122 4.92 -3.28 -15.64
CA SER A 122 5.91 -3.76 -14.69
C SER A 122 6.02 -2.86 -13.46
N THR A 123 6.82 -3.27 -12.49
CA THR A 123 7.19 -2.46 -11.32
C THR A 123 7.69 -1.06 -11.71
N ALA A 124 8.36 -0.93 -12.85
CA ALA A 124 8.87 0.36 -13.32
C ALA A 124 7.76 1.42 -13.46
N ASP A 125 6.56 1.01 -13.89
CA ASP A 125 5.39 1.88 -14.01
C ASP A 125 4.87 2.38 -12.65
N GLY A 126 5.14 1.64 -11.58
CA GLY A 126 4.78 1.98 -10.19
C GLY A 126 5.78 2.89 -9.50
N ILE A 127 7.04 2.96 -9.96
CA ILE A 127 8.10 3.73 -9.30
C ILE A 127 7.74 5.21 -9.20
N GLY A 128 7.31 5.82 -10.30
CA GLY A 128 6.98 7.25 -10.34
C GLY A 128 5.93 7.67 -9.31
N PRO A 129 4.72 7.08 -9.31
CA PRO A 129 3.70 7.33 -8.31
C PRO A 129 4.16 7.06 -6.87
N MET A 130 4.94 6.00 -6.66
CA MET A 130 5.45 5.63 -5.33
C MET A 130 6.44 6.69 -4.80
N VAL A 131 7.40 7.11 -5.63
CA VAL A 131 8.36 8.17 -5.28
C VAL A 131 7.62 9.47 -4.98
N LEU A 132 6.63 9.83 -5.79
CA LEU A 132 5.83 11.03 -5.55
C LEU A 132 5.08 10.96 -4.21
N GLY A 133 4.52 9.81 -3.86
CA GLY A 133 3.87 9.56 -2.57
C GLY A 133 4.83 9.71 -1.39
N VAL A 134 6.03 9.13 -1.49
CA VAL A 134 7.07 9.25 -0.46
C VAL A 134 7.53 10.71 -0.32
N VAL A 135 7.85 11.38 -1.43
CA VAL A 135 8.24 12.80 -1.41
C VAL A 135 7.13 13.67 -0.82
N GLY A 136 5.87 13.47 -1.23
CA GLY A 136 4.72 14.17 -0.66
C GLY A 136 4.60 13.97 0.86
N THR A 137 4.81 12.74 1.32
CA THR A 137 4.84 12.42 2.76
C THR A 137 5.90 13.24 3.48
N TRP A 138 7.12 13.32 2.96
CA TRP A 138 8.21 14.09 3.57
C TRP A 138 8.00 15.61 3.48
N VAL A 139 7.41 16.11 2.40
CA VAL A 139 7.07 17.54 2.24
C VAL A 139 6.04 17.99 3.28
N VAL A 140 5.12 17.11 3.68
CA VAL A 140 4.10 17.42 4.70
C VAL A 140 4.61 17.14 6.11
N LEU A 141 5.08 15.91 6.36
CA LEU A 141 5.44 15.47 7.71
C LEU A 141 6.78 16.05 8.19
N GLY A 142 7.72 16.33 7.30
CA GLY A 142 9.01 16.96 7.64
C GLY A 142 8.86 18.33 8.28
N PRO A 143 8.25 19.31 7.59
CA PRO A 143 7.99 20.64 8.17
C PRO A 143 7.11 20.60 9.41
N LEU A 144 6.09 19.70 9.44
CA LEU A 144 5.24 19.52 10.61
C LEU A 144 6.05 19.08 11.83
N ALA A 145 6.91 18.09 11.69
CA ALA A 145 7.76 17.61 12.78
C ALA A 145 8.74 18.69 13.26
N LEU A 146 9.33 19.46 12.33
CA LEU A 146 10.21 20.58 12.67
C LEU A 146 9.47 21.68 13.42
N TRP A 147 8.26 22.02 12.96
CA TRP A 147 7.43 23.01 13.62
C TRP A 147 7.03 22.58 15.05
N LEU A 148 6.64 21.33 15.24
CA LEU A 148 6.34 20.74 16.56
C LEU A 148 7.55 20.78 17.48
N ARG A 149 8.75 20.44 16.96
CA ARG A 149 10.00 20.54 17.74
C ARG A 149 10.33 21.96 18.15
N ARG A 150 10.16 22.95 17.27
CA ARG A 150 10.39 24.37 17.57
C ARG A 150 9.40 24.88 18.61
N ARG A 151 8.12 24.54 18.50
CA ARG A 151 7.10 24.87 19.50
C ARG A 151 7.44 24.33 20.89
N ARG A 152 7.90 23.09 20.96
CA ARG A 152 8.29 22.44 22.20
C ARG A 152 9.47 23.16 22.87
N ARG A 153 10.49 23.55 22.09
CA ARG A 153 11.66 24.28 22.61
C ARG A 153 11.33 25.69 23.14
N ARG A 154 10.24 26.29 22.67
CA ARG A 154 9.78 27.61 23.17
C ARG A 154 8.91 27.52 24.42
N ALA A 155 8.42 26.33 24.74
CA ALA A 155 7.53 26.10 25.90
C ALA A 155 8.27 25.44 27.07
N ALA A 156 9.54 25.09 26.92
CA ALA A 156 10.46 24.61 27.95
C ALA A 156 11.40 25.74 28.41
#